data_fdb3e72708a9f66e07f4d4eca56037ce
#
_entry.id   fdb3e72708a9f66e07f4d4eca56037ce
#
_cell.length_a   1.000
_cell.length_b   1.000
_cell.length_c   1.000
_cell.angle_alpha   90.00
_cell.angle_beta   90.00
_cell.angle_gamma   90.00
#
_symmetry.space_group_name_H-M   'P 1'
#
loop_
_entity.id
_entity.type
_entity.pdbx_description
1 polymer ?
#
loop_
_entity_poly.entity_id
_entity_poly.type
_entity_poly.pdbx_seq_one_letter_code
_entity_poly.pdbx_strand_id
1 'polypeptide(L)'
;MDSLFQDIRYGLRTLIQHGGFTAIAVLTLALGIGANTAIFSVVNAALIRPLPYTDADKLVIVWEQSPRDAENVANPANYLDWSEQNTVFTEMATVFDTTLSLTGEGEPEEVPSQYATYNLFSMLGADPIMGRTFTADDIKPNSPRVVVISYGLWQRRFGGDSQ
;
A
#
# COMPACT_ATOMS: atom_id res chain seq x y z
N MET A 1 12.74 9.40 50.38
CA MET A 1 12.96 8.63 49.12
C MET A 1 13.35 7.18 49.37
N ASP A 2 13.75 6.85 50.60
CA ASP A 2 14.22 5.51 50.98
C ASP A 2 13.11 4.45 51.08
N SER A 3 11.84 4.85 51.37
CA SER A 3 10.72 3.91 51.47
C SER A 3 10.35 3.27 50.11
N LEU A 4 10.36 4.04 49.04
CA LEU A 4 9.99 3.58 47.70
C LEU A 4 11.00 2.56 47.17
N PHE A 5 12.26 2.75 47.48
CA PHE A 5 13.32 1.80 47.10
C PHE A 5 13.24 0.49 47.88
N GLN A 6 12.87 0.59 49.19
CA GLN A 6 12.63 -0.57 50.03
C GLN A 6 11.38 -1.35 49.58
N ASP A 7 10.31 -0.69 49.20
CA ASP A 7 9.09 -1.32 48.73
C ASP A 7 9.28 -2.06 47.40
N ILE A 8 10.03 -1.45 46.48
CA ILE A 8 10.40 -2.10 45.20
C ILE A 8 11.25 -3.36 45.48
N ARG A 9 12.23 -3.24 46.33
CA ARG A 9 13.10 -4.37 46.70
C ARG A 9 12.35 -5.52 47.38
N TYR A 10 11.41 -5.17 48.25
CA TYR A 10 10.54 -6.14 48.93
C TYR A 10 9.61 -6.83 47.89
N GLY A 11 8.99 -6.07 47.02
CA GLY A 11 8.12 -6.58 45.95
C GLY A 11 8.87 -7.54 45.01
N LEU A 12 10.09 -7.17 44.58
CA LEU A 12 10.92 -8.03 43.73
C LEU A 12 11.28 -9.36 44.43
N ARG A 13 11.62 -9.28 45.72
CA ARG A 13 11.95 -10.48 46.51
C ARG A 13 10.76 -11.42 46.66
N THR A 14 9.57 -10.86 46.85
CA THR A 14 8.31 -11.63 46.97
C THR A 14 7.95 -12.31 45.68
N LEU A 15 8.13 -11.63 44.53
CA LEU A 15 7.91 -12.18 43.19
C LEU A 15 8.86 -13.36 42.90
N ILE A 16 10.15 -13.25 43.31
CA ILE A 16 11.12 -14.32 43.13
C ILE A 16 10.80 -15.51 44.03
N GLN A 17 10.32 -15.30 45.26
CA GLN A 17 9.95 -16.35 46.21
C GLN A 17 8.71 -17.14 45.74
N HIS A 18 7.80 -16.53 45.00
CA HIS A 18 6.58 -17.16 44.48
C HIS A 18 6.65 -17.34 42.94
N GLY A 19 7.71 -18.00 42.47
CA GLY A 19 8.00 -18.11 41.02
C GLY A 19 6.86 -18.64 40.16
N GLY A 20 6.09 -19.62 40.66
CA GLY A 20 4.95 -20.17 39.92
C GLY A 20 3.84 -19.15 39.69
N PHE A 21 3.46 -18.38 40.72
CA PHE A 21 2.48 -17.30 40.60
C PHE A 21 3.00 -16.20 39.68
N THR A 22 4.25 -15.81 39.85
CA THR A 22 4.90 -14.78 39.02
C THR A 22 4.92 -15.17 37.57
N ALA A 23 5.26 -16.42 37.24
CA ALA A 23 5.26 -16.91 35.87
C ALA A 23 3.87 -16.84 35.22
N ILE A 24 2.82 -17.25 35.94
CA ILE A 24 1.44 -17.17 35.43
C ILE A 24 1.04 -15.71 35.22
N ALA A 25 1.31 -14.83 36.19
CA ALA A 25 0.98 -13.41 36.09
C ALA A 25 1.71 -12.74 34.89
N VAL A 26 3.00 -13.00 34.72
CA VAL A 26 3.79 -12.48 33.62
C VAL A 26 3.29 -13.01 32.26
N LEU A 27 2.97 -14.29 32.17
CA LEU A 27 2.41 -14.87 30.94
C LEU A 27 1.06 -14.27 30.58
N THR A 28 0.18 -14.07 31.57
CA THR A 28 -1.14 -13.46 31.35
C THR A 28 -1.00 -12.02 30.87
N LEU A 29 -0.13 -11.23 31.50
CA LEU A 29 0.16 -9.87 31.08
C LEU A 29 0.80 -9.81 29.70
N ALA A 30 1.78 -10.70 29.44
CA ALA A 30 2.45 -10.76 28.12
C ALA A 30 1.47 -11.10 27.00
N LEU A 31 0.55 -12.05 27.22
CA LEU A 31 -0.49 -12.39 26.25
C LEU A 31 -1.47 -11.21 26.04
N GLY A 32 -1.92 -10.58 27.12
CA GLY A 32 -2.84 -9.43 27.02
C GLY A 32 -2.22 -8.24 26.29
N ILE A 33 -1.00 -7.87 26.67
CA ILE A 33 -0.28 -6.75 26.02
C ILE A 33 0.09 -7.14 24.58
N GLY A 34 0.60 -8.37 24.36
CA GLY A 34 1.00 -8.84 23.04
C GLY A 34 -0.15 -8.87 22.05
N ALA A 35 -1.32 -9.39 22.44
CA ALA A 35 -2.51 -9.41 21.59
C ALA A 35 -2.96 -7.99 21.21
N ASN A 36 -3.07 -7.10 22.18
CA ASN A 36 -3.46 -5.70 21.94
C ASN A 36 -2.46 -4.97 21.04
N THR A 37 -1.16 -5.18 21.26
CA THR A 37 -0.10 -4.58 20.45
C THR A 37 -0.16 -5.10 19.02
N ALA A 38 -0.37 -6.39 18.81
CA ALA A 38 -0.49 -6.98 17.49
C ALA A 38 -1.70 -6.40 16.73
N ILE A 39 -2.87 -6.37 17.37
CA ILE A 39 -4.09 -5.80 16.76
C ILE A 39 -3.86 -4.32 16.42
N PHE A 40 -3.32 -3.54 17.37
CA PHE A 40 -3.05 -2.12 17.14
C PHE A 40 -2.04 -1.90 16.01
N SER A 41 -1.01 -2.74 15.90
CA SER A 41 -0.02 -2.65 14.82
C SER A 41 -0.67 -2.86 13.45
N VAL A 42 -1.59 -3.82 13.32
CA VAL A 42 -2.34 -4.05 12.08
C VAL A 42 -3.25 -2.87 11.76
N VAL A 43 -4.02 -2.40 12.74
CA VAL A 43 -4.92 -1.25 12.57
C VAL A 43 -4.13 0.01 12.20
N ASN A 44 -3.01 0.26 12.88
CA ASN A 44 -2.15 1.40 12.60
C ASN A 44 -1.56 1.34 11.18
N ALA A 45 -1.12 0.16 10.75
CA ALA A 45 -0.54 -0.01 9.42
C ALA A 45 -1.58 0.10 8.29
N ALA A 46 -2.82 -0.36 8.53
CA ALA A 46 -3.86 -0.42 7.51
C ALA A 46 -4.76 0.82 7.44
N LEU A 47 -5.00 1.48 8.58
CA LEU A 47 -6.01 2.54 8.69
C LEU A 47 -5.45 3.90 9.14
N ILE A 48 -4.39 3.91 9.95
CA ILE A 48 -3.90 5.15 10.57
C ILE A 48 -2.69 5.71 9.82
N ARG A 49 -1.82 4.83 9.33
CA ARG A 49 -0.61 5.27 8.63
C ARG A 49 -0.98 5.86 7.28
N PRO A 50 -0.61 7.11 6.99
CA PRO A 50 -0.83 7.70 5.68
C PRO A 50 -0.20 6.84 4.58
N LEU A 51 -0.88 6.74 3.46
CA LEU A 51 -0.30 6.11 2.27
C LEU A 51 0.99 6.85 1.87
N PRO A 52 2.00 6.16 1.34
CA PRO A 52 3.28 6.75 0.97
C PRO A 52 3.19 7.53 -0.35
N TYR A 53 2.14 8.32 -0.52
CA TYR A 53 1.90 9.16 -1.69
C TYR A 53 2.01 10.64 -1.32
N THR A 54 2.36 11.45 -2.28
CA THR A 54 2.36 12.91 -2.12
C THR A 54 0.94 13.38 -1.85
N ASP A 55 0.76 14.20 -0.81
CA ASP A 55 -0.55 14.75 -0.42
C ASP A 55 -1.65 13.69 -0.30
N ALA A 56 -1.34 12.55 0.31
CA ALA A 56 -2.25 11.39 0.42
C ALA A 56 -3.62 11.74 1.05
N ASP A 57 -3.66 12.74 1.91
CA ASP A 57 -4.88 13.28 2.54
C ASP A 57 -5.79 14.05 1.58
N LYS A 58 -5.28 14.44 0.39
CA LYS A 58 -6.04 15.11 -0.66
C LYS A 58 -6.49 14.17 -1.77
N LEU A 59 -6.02 12.92 -1.76
CA LEU A 59 -6.40 11.94 -2.75
C LEU A 59 -7.81 11.42 -2.46
N VAL A 60 -8.63 11.39 -3.50
CA VAL A 60 -9.98 10.84 -3.46
C VAL A 60 -10.19 9.86 -4.60
N ILE A 61 -10.97 8.82 -4.36
CA ILE A 61 -11.40 7.90 -5.40
C ILE A 61 -12.79 8.30 -5.84
N VAL A 62 -12.97 8.47 -7.15
CA VAL A 62 -14.26 8.80 -7.76
C VAL A 62 -14.80 7.54 -8.42
N TRP A 63 -15.97 7.10 -7.98
CA TRP A 63 -16.68 5.96 -8.53
C TRP A 63 -17.85 6.41 -9.39
N GLU A 64 -18.12 5.69 -10.47
CA GLU A 64 -19.34 5.85 -11.22
C GLU A 64 -20.48 5.11 -10.53
N GLN A 65 -21.60 5.77 -10.28
CA GLN A 65 -22.76 5.14 -9.69
C GLN A 65 -23.71 4.61 -10.77
N SER A 66 -24.01 3.34 -10.72
CA SER A 66 -25.02 2.68 -11.57
C SER A 66 -26.27 2.34 -10.73
N PRO A 67 -27.46 2.27 -11.32
CA PRO A 67 -28.66 1.82 -10.60
C PRO A 67 -28.54 0.41 -9.99
N ARG A 68 -27.59 -0.38 -10.46
CA ARG A 68 -27.37 -1.77 -10.00
C ARG A 68 -26.21 -1.91 -9.03
N ASP A 69 -25.21 -1.02 -9.13
CA ASP A 69 -23.98 -1.09 -8.35
C ASP A 69 -23.64 0.30 -7.81
N ALA A 70 -23.38 0.35 -6.50
CA ALA A 70 -23.07 1.61 -5.83
C ALA A 70 -21.67 2.15 -6.17
N GLU A 71 -20.74 1.25 -6.52
CA GLU A 71 -19.36 1.56 -6.86
C GLU A 71 -19.00 0.81 -8.14
N ASN A 72 -18.86 1.54 -9.24
CA ASN A 72 -18.47 0.99 -10.53
C ASN A 72 -17.27 1.75 -11.07
N VAL A 73 -16.43 1.05 -11.81
CA VAL A 73 -15.30 1.68 -12.50
C VAL A 73 -15.83 2.64 -13.56
N ALA A 74 -15.32 3.85 -13.60
CA ALA A 74 -15.73 4.84 -14.57
C ALA A 74 -15.47 4.35 -16.00
N ASN A 75 -16.46 4.56 -16.88
CA ASN A 75 -16.27 4.32 -18.29
C ASN A 75 -15.18 5.28 -18.84
N PRO A 76 -14.26 4.81 -19.69
CA PRO A 76 -13.20 5.64 -20.26
C PRO A 76 -13.70 6.94 -20.92
N ALA A 77 -14.87 6.91 -21.59
CA ALA A 77 -15.46 8.11 -22.18
C ALA A 77 -15.89 9.11 -21.09
N ASN A 78 -16.53 8.63 -20.02
CA ASN A 78 -16.93 9.48 -18.90
C ASN A 78 -15.71 10.07 -18.18
N TYR A 79 -14.63 9.31 -18.05
CA TYR A 79 -13.38 9.83 -17.50
C TYR A 79 -12.84 11.00 -18.33
N LEU A 80 -12.83 10.89 -19.66
CA LEU A 80 -12.39 11.98 -20.53
C LEU A 80 -13.24 13.22 -20.35
N ASP A 81 -14.56 13.07 -20.37
CA ASP A 81 -15.50 14.18 -20.16
C ASP A 81 -15.29 14.82 -18.79
N TRP A 82 -15.11 14.03 -17.75
CA TRP A 82 -14.86 14.54 -16.40
C TRP A 82 -13.53 15.27 -16.30
N SER A 83 -12.48 14.73 -16.89
CA SER A 83 -11.15 15.35 -16.87
C SER A 83 -11.11 16.68 -17.61
N GLU A 84 -11.85 16.80 -18.73
CA GLU A 84 -11.94 18.04 -19.52
C GLU A 84 -12.82 19.11 -18.84
N GLN A 85 -13.90 18.70 -18.19
CA GLN A 85 -14.86 19.58 -17.54
C GLN A 85 -14.53 19.85 -16.06
N ASN A 86 -13.47 19.25 -15.56
CA ASN A 86 -13.07 19.35 -14.15
C ASN A 86 -12.68 20.77 -13.75
N THR A 87 -13.30 21.26 -12.69
CA THR A 87 -12.97 22.54 -12.04
C THR A 87 -12.65 22.40 -10.55
N VAL A 88 -12.67 21.17 -10.02
CA VAL A 88 -12.56 20.88 -8.59
C VAL A 88 -11.24 20.23 -8.25
N PHE A 89 -10.79 19.29 -9.08
CA PHE A 89 -9.56 18.53 -8.83
C PHE A 89 -8.38 19.16 -9.57
N THR A 90 -7.21 19.15 -8.96
CA THR A 90 -5.97 19.62 -9.59
C THR A 90 -5.56 18.73 -10.75
N GLU A 91 -5.69 17.42 -10.55
CA GLU A 91 -5.45 16.37 -11.54
C GLU A 91 -6.42 15.22 -11.37
N MET A 92 -6.64 14.49 -12.45
CA MET A 92 -7.40 13.25 -12.45
C MET A 92 -6.59 12.18 -13.17
N ALA A 93 -6.58 10.97 -12.63
CA ALA A 93 -6.00 9.80 -13.26
C ALA A 93 -6.96 8.62 -13.14
N THR A 94 -6.86 7.67 -14.05
CA THR A 94 -7.66 6.44 -13.98
C THR A 94 -6.78 5.22 -14.12
N VAL A 95 -7.22 4.13 -13.51
CA VAL A 95 -6.63 2.80 -13.63
C VAL A 95 -7.72 1.80 -14.00
N PHE A 96 -7.33 0.78 -14.75
CA PHE A 96 -8.21 -0.31 -15.13
C PHE A 96 -7.48 -1.64 -14.94
N ASP A 97 -8.03 -2.51 -14.11
CA ASP A 97 -7.46 -3.83 -13.82
C ASP A 97 -7.54 -4.74 -15.03
N THR A 98 -6.47 -5.46 -15.28
CA THR A 98 -6.37 -6.44 -16.36
C THR A 98 -5.38 -7.55 -15.98
N THR A 99 -5.31 -8.58 -16.82
CA THR A 99 -4.27 -9.61 -16.73
C THR A 99 -3.55 -9.67 -18.07
N LEU A 100 -2.23 -9.60 -18.02
CA LEU A 100 -1.39 -9.70 -19.21
C LEU A 100 -0.59 -10.99 -19.16
N SER A 101 -0.47 -11.65 -20.31
CA SER A 101 0.39 -12.83 -20.47
C SER A 101 1.82 -12.39 -20.78
N LEU A 102 2.72 -12.63 -19.83
CA LEU A 102 4.15 -12.43 -20.03
C LEU A 102 4.74 -13.63 -20.74
N THR A 103 5.16 -13.43 -21.97
CA THR A 103 5.78 -14.43 -22.83
C THR A 103 7.22 -14.03 -23.15
N GLY A 104 8.02 -14.94 -23.69
CA GLY A 104 9.44 -14.71 -24.02
C GLY A 104 10.30 -15.79 -23.37
N GLU A 105 11.37 -15.41 -22.71
CA GLU A 105 12.24 -16.37 -22.01
C GLU A 105 11.52 -16.97 -20.78
N GLY A 106 11.50 -18.30 -20.69
CA GLY A 106 10.84 -19.06 -19.62
C GLY A 106 9.39 -19.44 -19.95
N GLU A 107 8.70 -20.02 -18.95
CA GLU A 107 7.31 -20.41 -19.10
C GLU A 107 6.39 -19.18 -19.18
N PRO A 108 5.34 -19.20 -20.03
CA PRO A 108 4.33 -18.16 -20.07
C PRO A 108 3.67 -17.99 -18.68
N GLU A 109 3.55 -16.76 -18.22
CA GLU A 109 2.95 -16.43 -16.92
C GLU A 109 1.86 -15.36 -17.09
N GLU A 110 0.71 -15.56 -16.43
CA GLU A 110 -0.30 -14.52 -16.31
C GLU A 110 0.04 -13.60 -15.14
N VAL A 111 0.18 -12.31 -15.45
CA VAL A 111 0.56 -11.28 -14.49
C VAL A 111 -0.61 -10.33 -14.28
N PRO A 112 -1.14 -10.21 -13.05
CA PRO A 112 -2.09 -9.15 -12.71
C PRO A 112 -1.50 -7.79 -13.05
N SER A 113 -2.20 -7.01 -13.83
CA SER A 113 -1.71 -5.78 -14.43
C SER A 113 -2.77 -4.70 -14.40
N GLN A 114 -2.37 -3.47 -14.62
CA GLN A 114 -3.29 -2.33 -14.74
C GLN A 114 -2.93 -1.49 -15.97
N TYR A 115 -3.93 -1.06 -16.69
CA TYR A 115 -3.78 0.09 -17.56
C TYR A 115 -3.96 1.35 -16.72
N ALA A 116 -3.10 2.33 -16.93
CA ALA A 116 -3.14 3.58 -16.19
C ALA A 116 -2.96 4.77 -17.15
N THR A 117 -3.52 5.89 -16.79
CA THR A 117 -3.20 7.16 -17.46
C THR A 117 -1.75 7.55 -17.20
N TYR A 118 -1.15 8.27 -18.15
CA TYR A 118 0.27 8.63 -18.10
C TYR A 118 0.67 9.44 -16.85
N ASN A 119 -0.26 10.22 -16.31
CA ASN A 119 -0.03 11.10 -15.17
C ASN A 119 -0.23 10.44 -13.80
N LEU A 120 -0.61 9.15 -13.73
CA LEU A 120 -0.90 8.48 -12.45
C LEU A 120 0.28 8.54 -11.48
N PHE A 121 1.48 8.17 -11.93
CA PHE A 121 2.65 8.12 -11.06
C PHE A 121 3.11 9.50 -10.62
N SER A 122 3.07 10.50 -11.50
CA SER A 122 3.41 11.89 -11.14
C SER A 122 2.40 12.47 -10.15
N MET A 123 1.11 12.22 -10.35
CA MET A 123 0.05 12.65 -9.42
C MET A 123 0.22 12.02 -8.04
N LEU A 124 0.63 10.76 -7.96
CA LEU A 124 0.89 10.06 -6.70
C LEU A 124 2.25 10.42 -6.08
N GLY A 125 3.14 11.11 -6.81
CA GLY A 125 4.52 11.36 -6.38
C GLY A 125 5.35 10.07 -6.27
N ALA A 126 5.04 9.07 -7.09
CA ALA A 126 5.69 7.77 -7.07
C ALA A 126 6.82 7.74 -8.11
N ASP A 127 8.06 7.80 -7.63
CA ASP A 127 9.24 7.70 -8.46
C ASP A 127 9.65 6.24 -8.71
N PRO A 128 10.10 5.90 -9.91
CA PRO A 128 10.60 4.57 -10.21
C PRO A 128 11.98 4.36 -9.58
N ILE A 129 12.27 3.14 -9.15
CA ILE A 129 13.61 2.76 -8.66
C ILE A 129 14.62 2.82 -9.80
N MET A 130 14.17 2.51 -11.02
CA MET A 130 14.99 2.47 -12.24
C MET A 130 14.15 2.84 -13.46
N GLY A 131 14.76 3.46 -14.45
CA GLY A 131 14.07 3.88 -15.66
C GLY A 131 13.21 5.11 -15.48
N ARG A 132 12.00 5.10 -16.02
CA ARG A 132 11.05 6.20 -15.94
C ARG A 132 9.61 5.71 -15.81
N THR A 133 8.74 6.57 -15.36
CA THR A 133 7.29 6.39 -15.43
C THR A 133 6.73 6.81 -16.79
N PHE A 134 5.43 6.76 -16.95
CA PHE A 134 4.74 7.20 -18.16
C PHE A 134 4.80 8.71 -18.36
N THR A 135 4.75 9.13 -19.61
CA THR A 135 4.73 10.53 -20.03
C THR A 135 3.63 10.75 -21.08
N ALA A 136 3.27 12.01 -21.32
CA ALA A 136 2.32 12.38 -22.36
C ALA A 136 2.75 11.95 -23.78
N ASP A 137 4.03 11.69 -24.00
CA ASP A 137 4.51 11.20 -25.30
C ASP A 137 4.16 9.71 -25.54
N ASP A 138 3.97 8.94 -24.46
CA ASP A 138 3.66 7.51 -24.57
C ASP A 138 2.23 7.23 -25.06
N ILE A 139 1.33 8.22 -24.98
CA ILE A 139 -0.05 8.09 -25.50
C ILE A 139 -0.22 8.55 -26.96
N LYS A 140 0.83 9.07 -27.58
CA LYS A 140 0.76 9.50 -28.98
C LYS A 140 0.60 8.31 -29.94
N PRO A 141 -0.11 8.49 -31.06
CA PRO A 141 -0.20 7.45 -32.09
C PRO A 141 1.19 6.98 -32.53
N ASN A 142 1.38 5.66 -32.60
CA ASN A 142 2.64 4.99 -32.99
C ASN A 142 3.78 5.11 -31.95
N SER A 143 3.55 5.60 -30.76
CA SER A 143 4.55 5.52 -29.68
C SER A 143 4.82 4.06 -29.31
N PRO A 144 6.06 3.71 -28.96
CA PRO A 144 6.37 2.40 -28.40
C PRO A 144 5.53 2.12 -27.18
N ARG A 145 5.05 0.88 -27.03
CA ARG A 145 4.36 0.47 -25.80
C ARG A 145 5.36 0.38 -24.67
N VAL A 146 5.04 1.00 -23.55
CA VAL A 146 5.88 1.01 -22.35
C VAL A 146 5.12 0.38 -21.18
N VAL A 147 5.85 -0.25 -20.29
CA VAL A 147 5.31 -0.84 -19.06
C VAL A 147 6.16 -0.40 -17.88
N VAL A 148 5.52 -0.26 -16.72
CA VAL A 148 6.20 -0.13 -15.43
C VAL A 148 5.95 -1.43 -14.69
N ILE A 149 7.00 -2.12 -14.30
CA ILE A 149 6.91 -3.40 -13.60
C ILE A 149 7.18 -3.23 -12.11
N SER A 150 6.56 -4.06 -11.29
CA SER A 150 6.81 -4.06 -9.85
C SER A 150 8.22 -4.58 -9.55
N TYR A 151 8.81 -4.14 -8.44
CA TYR A 151 10.08 -4.64 -7.95
C TYR A 151 10.09 -6.17 -7.80
N GLY A 152 9.00 -6.75 -7.30
CA GLY A 152 8.87 -8.19 -7.14
C GLY A 152 8.89 -8.96 -8.47
N LEU A 153 8.22 -8.45 -9.50
CA LEU A 153 8.25 -9.05 -10.84
C LEU A 153 9.64 -8.92 -11.46
N TRP A 154 10.27 -7.74 -11.33
CA TRP A 154 11.62 -7.52 -11.82
C TRP A 154 12.64 -8.50 -11.20
N GLN A 155 12.61 -8.67 -9.88
CA GLN A 155 13.49 -9.64 -9.20
C GLN A 155 13.20 -11.09 -9.62
N ARG A 156 11.92 -11.49 -9.60
CA ARG A 156 11.53 -12.88 -9.82
C ARG A 156 11.74 -13.31 -11.27
N ARG A 157 11.37 -12.47 -12.24
CA ARG A 157 11.36 -12.84 -13.66
C ARG A 157 12.61 -12.42 -14.41
N PHE A 158 13.21 -11.30 -14.04
CA PHE A 158 14.37 -10.70 -14.71
C PHE A 158 15.64 -10.73 -13.84
N GLY A 159 15.63 -11.43 -12.71
CA GLY A 159 16.81 -11.57 -11.84
C GLY A 159 17.34 -10.28 -11.24
N GLY A 160 16.59 -9.18 -11.35
CA GLY A 160 17.07 -7.86 -10.92
C GLY A 160 18.09 -7.26 -11.90
N ASP A 161 18.17 -7.78 -13.13
CA ASP A 161 19.08 -7.24 -14.14
C ASP A 161 18.57 -5.89 -14.67
N SER A 162 19.49 -4.97 -14.89
CA SER A 162 19.22 -3.62 -15.39
C SER A 162 19.39 -3.46 -16.90
N GLN A 163 19.72 -4.57 -17.61
CA GLN A 163 19.97 -4.56 -19.06
C GLN A 163 18.78 -5.03 -19.86
#